data_9ee6e12b70dca5d28e826edde0ea4a19
#
_entry.id   9ee6e12b70dca5d28e826edde0ea4a19
#
_cell.length_a   1.000
_cell.length_b   1.000
_cell.length_c   1.000
_cell.angle_alpha   90.00
_cell.angle_beta   90.00
_cell.angle_gamma   90.00
#
_symmetry.space_group_name_H-M   'P 1'
#
loop_
_entity.id
_entity.type
_entity.pdbx_description
1 polymer ?
#
loop_
_entity_poly.entity_id
_entity_poly.type
_entity_poly.pdbx_seq_one_letter_code
_entity_poly.pdbx_strand_id
1 'polypeptide(L)'
;MPAILPDIEPLRASREFRLLWLGQFISQSGSALRLVAIPYQIYLLTGSSLAVGLLGLFSAVPLITLSLWGGVIADRVDRRRMLLVTNTCLALTSVALAVSTQLGVASVPVLYLLTAVGSGFSALDQPARSALAPSLVERRLIPAAMALNQSQFQVSQVVGPALAGVLIARFGLAPAYWIDVATFLVATGALLLMRVPRGDVVIVHAAPLRALADGMAFLWSRPLLLATMSVDFFATFFAVSRAVMPYYADRVFAVGPEGLGLLYAAPGAGATVVALTSGWINRAQRRGLGILVSVAIFGLAIALFGLLPPTGFIAGLALLAVAQGADTVSSIFRHTILQLETPDALRGRLSALNLVFVAGGPQLGQVESGVVADLWSPEASVVTGGLACVGVVFVANVLVPQVARYRADLAHGAAVP
;
A
#
# COMPACT_ATOMS: atom_id res chain seq x y z
N MET A 1 30.37 -9.75 0.10
CA MET A 1 29.22 -9.06 0.71
C MET A 1 28.20 -8.80 -0.39
N PRO A 2 26.95 -9.20 -0.31
CA PRO A 2 25.95 -8.78 -1.29
C PRO A 2 25.87 -7.26 -1.22
N ALA A 3 25.87 -6.60 -2.38
CA ALA A 3 25.73 -5.16 -2.47
C ALA A 3 24.40 -4.75 -1.80
N ILE A 4 24.46 -3.91 -0.78
CA ILE A 4 23.28 -3.41 -0.04
C ILE A 4 22.44 -2.48 -0.94
N LEU A 5 23.06 -1.89 -1.95
CA LEU A 5 22.40 -0.99 -2.89
C LEU A 5 21.85 -1.77 -4.10
N PRO A 6 20.65 -1.42 -4.58
CA PRO A 6 20.10 -2.01 -5.78
C PRO A 6 21.01 -1.73 -6.98
N ASP A 7 21.13 -2.71 -7.85
CA ASP A 7 21.88 -2.56 -9.09
C ASP A 7 21.19 -1.52 -10.00
N ILE A 8 21.91 -0.46 -10.35
CA ILE A 8 21.45 0.63 -11.21
C ILE A 8 21.69 0.40 -12.70
N GLU A 9 22.23 -0.78 -13.09
CA GLU A 9 22.51 -1.10 -14.49
C GLU A 9 21.26 -0.93 -15.40
N PRO A 10 20.03 -1.31 -14.99
CA PRO A 10 18.85 -1.08 -15.81
C PRO A 10 18.61 0.38 -16.20
N LEU A 11 18.93 1.33 -15.30
CA LEU A 11 18.79 2.77 -15.57
C LEU A 11 19.85 3.29 -16.56
N ARG A 12 21.03 2.62 -16.62
CA ARG A 12 22.10 2.97 -17.54
C ARG A 12 21.92 2.30 -18.90
N ALA A 13 21.49 1.05 -18.91
CA ALA A 13 21.34 0.23 -20.11
C ALA A 13 20.12 0.62 -20.96
N SER A 14 18.99 1.03 -20.34
CA SER A 14 17.77 1.36 -21.05
C SER A 14 17.32 2.80 -20.80
N ARG A 15 17.32 3.61 -21.88
CA ARG A 15 16.76 4.97 -21.86
C ARG A 15 15.26 4.95 -21.54
N GLU A 16 14.54 4.01 -22.11
CA GLU A 16 13.08 3.90 -21.97
C GLU A 16 12.70 3.51 -20.53
N PHE A 17 13.43 2.55 -19.92
CA PHE A 17 13.24 2.19 -18.53
C PHE A 17 13.57 3.38 -17.60
N ARG A 18 14.66 4.12 -17.88
CA ARG A 18 15.03 5.31 -17.11
C ARG A 18 13.93 6.39 -17.15
N LEU A 19 13.35 6.66 -18.33
CA LEU A 19 12.26 7.62 -18.45
C LEU A 19 11.02 7.18 -17.67
N LEU A 20 10.63 5.90 -17.77
CA LEU A 20 9.52 5.34 -17.02
C LEU A 20 9.78 5.45 -15.52
N TRP A 21 10.97 5.02 -15.06
CA TRP A 21 11.32 4.97 -13.66
C TRP A 21 11.38 6.36 -13.02
N LEU A 22 12.03 7.33 -13.65
CA LEU A 22 12.10 8.72 -13.16
C LEU A 22 10.73 9.39 -13.14
N GLY A 23 9.95 9.24 -14.23
CA GLY A 23 8.59 9.77 -14.29
C GLY A 23 7.70 9.19 -13.20
N GLN A 24 7.80 7.88 -12.96
CA GLN A 24 7.07 7.18 -11.91
C GLN A 24 7.52 7.62 -10.50
N PHE A 25 8.82 7.76 -10.28
CA PHE A 25 9.34 8.22 -8.98
C PHE A 25 8.80 9.59 -8.60
N ILE A 26 8.81 10.51 -9.56
CA ILE A 26 8.32 11.87 -9.37
C ILE A 26 6.80 11.84 -9.13
N SER A 27 6.02 11.14 -9.96
CA SER A 27 4.55 11.11 -9.81
C SER A 27 4.09 10.35 -8.56
N GLN A 28 4.79 9.30 -8.12
CA GLN A 28 4.46 8.63 -6.87
C GLN A 28 4.77 9.49 -5.65
N SER A 29 5.88 10.22 -5.68
CA SER A 29 6.19 11.19 -4.61
C SER A 29 5.14 12.31 -4.54
N GLY A 30 4.65 12.80 -5.68
CA GLY A 30 3.52 13.73 -5.74
C GLY A 30 2.23 13.13 -5.18
N SER A 31 1.87 11.91 -5.62
CA SER A 31 0.67 11.23 -5.11
C SER A 31 0.72 10.97 -3.60
N ALA A 32 1.92 10.78 -3.04
CA ALA A 32 2.08 10.66 -1.59
C ALA A 32 1.79 11.98 -0.85
N LEU A 33 1.88 13.15 -1.51
CA LEU A 33 1.41 14.43 -0.94
C LEU A 33 -0.11 14.38 -0.70
N ARG A 34 -0.89 13.84 -1.65
CA ARG A 34 -2.34 13.69 -1.50
C ARG A 34 -2.73 12.76 -0.37
N LEU A 35 -1.91 11.74 -0.10
CA LEU A 35 -2.13 10.80 1.01
C LEU A 35 -2.19 11.50 2.37
N VAL A 36 -1.50 12.63 2.53
CA VAL A 36 -1.53 13.48 3.73
C VAL A 36 -2.55 14.61 3.59
N ALA A 37 -2.57 15.27 2.42
CA ALA A 37 -3.35 16.49 2.21
C ALA A 37 -4.87 16.25 2.27
N ILE A 38 -5.39 15.18 1.62
CA ILE A 38 -6.84 14.91 1.58
C ILE A 38 -7.40 14.57 2.97
N PRO A 39 -6.84 13.60 3.73
CA PRO A 39 -7.30 13.31 5.08
C PRO A 39 -7.22 14.54 6.00
N TYR A 40 -6.13 15.29 5.92
CA TYR A 40 -5.98 16.50 6.72
C TYR A 40 -7.00 17.58 6.35
N GLN A 41 -7.27 17.80 5.07
CA GLN A 41 -8.28 18.75 4.61
C GLN A 41 -9.69 18.37 5.09
N ILE A 42 -10.06 17.08 5.00
CA ILE A 42 -11.36 16.61 5.51
C ILE A 42 -11.43 16.83 7.03
N TYR A 43 -10.35 16.54 7.75
CA TYR A 43 -10.31 16.77 9.19
C TYR A 43 -10.46 18.26 9.55
N LEU A 44 -9.80 19.16 8.82
CA LEU A 44 -9.96 20.61 9.01
C LEU A 44 -11.39 21.11 8.73
N LEU A 45 -12.07 20.49 7.77
CA LEU A 45 -13.45 20.87 7.39
C LEU A 45 -14.50 20.33 8.39
N THR A 46 -14.23 19.20 9.05
CA THR A 46 -15.25 18.47 9.82
C THR A 46 -14.92 18.27 11.29
N GLY A 47 -13.63 18.27 11.66
CA GLY A 47 -13.17 17.84 12.97
C GLY A 47 -13.41 16.35 13.27
N SER A 48 -13.85 15.53 12.29
CA SER A 48 -14.31 14.17 12.47
C SER A 48 -13.35 13.13 11.90
N SER A 49 -12.91 12.20 12.74
CA SER A 49 -12.15 11.03 12.32
C SER A 49 -13.00 10.06 11.48
N LEU A 50 -14.33 10.00 11.68
CA LEU A 50 -15.23 9.23 10.84
C LEU A 50 -15.25 9.75 9.40
N ALA A 51 -15.33 11.08 9.23
CA ALA A 51 -15.27 11.65 7.89
C ALA A 51 -13.94 11.35 7.19
N VAL A 52 -12.81 11.35 7.91
CA VAL A 52 -11.53 10.90 7.37
C VAL A 52 -11.54 9.40 7.07
N GLY A 53 -12.11 8.58 7.94
CA GLY A 53 -12.20 7.12 7.78
C GLY A 53 -13.01 6.69 6.55
N LEU A 54 -14.07 7.41 6.21
CA LEU A 54 -14.89 7.16 5.02
C LEU A 54 -14.09 7.28 3.70
N LEU A 55 -12.95 7.98 3.67
CA LEU A 55 -12.02 7.93 2.53
C LEU A 55 -11.63 6.49 2.17
N GLY A 56 -11.50 5.62 3.17
CA GLY A 56 -11.24 4.20 2.97
C GLY A 56 -12.28 3.54 2.06
N LEU A 57 -13.57 3.81 2.29
CA LEU A 57 -14.68 3.27 1.47
C LEU A 57 -14.63 3.81 0.04
N PHE A 58 -14.51 5.15 -0.09
CA PHE A 58 -14.44 5.80 -1.41
C PHE A 58 -13.17 5.44 -2.19
N SER A 59 -12.12 4.99 -1.52
CA SER A 59 -10.92 4.44 -2.17
C SER A 59 -11.09 2.95 -2.50
N ALA A 60 -11.59 2.14 -1.56
CA ALA A 60 -11.68 0.68 -1.71
C ALA A 60 -12.61 0.25 -2.84
N VAL A 61 -13.81 0.84 -2.92
CA VAL A 61 -14.82 0.41 -3.90
C VAL A 61 -14.31 0.55 -5.34
N PRO A 62 -13.82 1.72 -5.80
CA PRO A 62 -13.27 1.82 -7.16
C PRO A 62 -11.98 1.02 -7.34
N LEU A 63 -11.11 0.96 -6.33
CA LEU A 63 -9.86 0.21 -6.40
C LEU A 63 -10.13 -1.27 -6.63
N ILE A 64 -10.98 -1.89 -5.82
CA ILE A 64 -11.29 -3.32 -5.91
C ILE A 64 -12.06 -3.63 -7.20
N THR A 65 -13.10 -2.87 -7.51
CA THR A 65 -13.92 -3.12 -8.70
C THR A 65 -13.12 -2.96 -9.99
N LEU A 66 -12.34 -1.89 -10.13
CA LEU A 66 -11.58 -1.63 -11.35
C LEU A 66 -10.27 -2.43 -11.44
N SER A 67 -9.67 -2.86 -10.33
CA SER A 67 -8.50 -3.75 -10.39
C SER A 67 -8.82 -5.10 -11.00
N LEU A 68 -10.04 -5.63 -10.80
CA LEU A 68 -10.51 -6.87 -11.40
C LEU A 68 -10.59 -6.80 -12.93
N TRP A 69 -10.92 -5.62 -13.45
CA TRP A 69 -11.02 -5.37 -14.90
C TRP A 69 -9.72 -4.81 -15.48
N GLY A 70 -8.88 -4.20 -14.63
CA GLY A 70 -7.65 -3.52 -15.05
C GLY A 70 -6.66 -4.44 -15.76
N GLY A 71 -6.50 -5.67 -15.30
CA GLY A 71 -5.66 -6.68 -15.95
C GLY A 71 -6.17 -7.02 -17.36
N VAL A 72 -7.47 -7.28 -17.50
CA VAL A 72 -8.10 -7.59 -18.81
C VAL A 72 -8.00 -6.41 -19.76
N ILE A 73 -8.14 -5.19 -19.27
CA ILE A 73 -8.01 -3.98 -20.08
C ILE A 73 -6.54 -3.78 -20.49
N ALA A 74 -5.60 -3.95 -19.57
CA ALA A 74 -4.16 -3.81 -19.82
C ALA A 74 -3.63 -4.83 -20.85
N ASP A 75 -4.27 -6.00 -20.95
CA ASP A 75 -3.93 -7.03 -21.96
C ASP A 75 -4.49 -6.72 -23.36
N ARG A 76 -5.53 -5.87 -23.45
CA ARG A 76 -6.21 -5.53 -24.72
C ARG A 76 -5.82 -4.18 -25.29
N VAL A 77 -5.23 -3.31 -24.51
CA VAL A 77 -4.88 -1.94 -24.88
C VAL A 77 -3.37 -1.77 -24.89
N ASP A 78 -2.88 -0.92 -25.75
CA ASP A 78 -1.48 -0.48 -25.73
C ASP A 78 -1.14 0.09 -24.34
N ARG A 79 -0.19 -0.56 -23.65
CA ARG A 79 0.18 -0.26 -22.27
C ARG A 79 0.63 1.19 -22.09
N ARG A 80 1.35 1.76 -23.06
CA ARG A 80 1.77 3.15 -23.03
C ARG A 80 0.59 4.11 -23.17
N ARG A 81 -0.37 3.80 -24.08
CA ARG A 81 -1.59 4.60 -24.21
C ARG A 81 -2.43 4.56 -22.93
N MET A 82 -2.56 3.37 -22.33
CA MET A 82 -3.26 3.22 -21.06
C MET A 82 -2.63 4.09 -19.96
N LEU A 83 -1.30 4.08 -19.82
CA LEU A 83 -0.59 4.92 -18.87
C LEU A 83 -0.74 6.42 -19.18
N LEU A 84 -0.76 6.83 -20.43
CA LEU A 84 -1.00 8.23 -20.79
C LEU A 84 -2.41 8.68 -20.38
N VAL A 85 -3.42 7.85 -20.62
CA VAL A 85 -4.81 8.17 -20.23
C VAL A 85 -4.93 8.22 -18.71
N THR A 86 -4.45 7.20 -17.99
CA THR A 86 -4.55 7.15 -16.52
C THR A 86 -3.81 8.30 -15.86
N ASN A 87 -2.57 8.60 -16.29
CA ASN A 87 -1.83 9.74 -15.76
C ASN A 87 -2.51 11.09 -16.05
N THR A 88 -3.08 11.27 -17.24
CA THR A 88 -3.82 12.50 -17.58
C THR A 88 -5.06 12.63 -16.69
N CYS A 89 -5.83 11.57 -16.49
CA CYS A 89 -6.99 11.58 -15.60
C CYS A 89 -6.61 11.82 -14.15
N LEU A 90 -5.49 11.25 -13.67
CA LEU A 90 -4.95 11.53 -12.34
C LEU A 90 -4.48 12.97 -12.20
N ALA A 91 -3.84 13.55 -13.21
CA ALA A 91 -3.49 14.98 -13.24
C ALA A 91 -4.74 15.86 -13.16
N LEU A 92 -5.80 15.54 -13.93
CA LEU A 92 -7.06 16.30 -13.89
C LEU A 92 -7.74 16.21 -12.52
N THR A 93 -7.70 15.03 -11.86
CA THR A 93 -8.18 14.90 -10.47
C THR A 93 -7.39 15.82 -9.52
N SER A 94 -6.08 15.90 -9.68
CA SER A 94 -5.22 16.77 -8.86
C SER A 94 -5.47 18.24 -9.16
N VAL A 95 -5.72 18.62 -10.43
CA VAL A 95 -6.15 19.97 -10.80
C VAL A 95 -7.47 20.32 -10.12
N ALA A 96 -8.46 19.42 -10.15
CA ALA A 96 -9.74 19.65 -9.51
C ALA A 96 -9.60 19.83 -7.98
N LEU A 97 -8.72 19.04 -7.32
CA LEU A 97 -8.38 19.21 -5.91
C LEU A 97 -7.71 20.58 -5.64
N ALA A 98 -6.72 20.94 -6.46
CA ALA A 98 -6.00 22.21 -6.31
C ALA A 98 -6.93 23.41 -6.49
N VAL A 99 -7.71 23.44 -7.57
CA VAL A 99 -8.63 24.53 -7.90
C VAL A 99 -9.75 24.65 -6.85
N SER A 100 -10.40 23.53 -6.48
CA SER A 100 -11.47 23.58 -5.48
C SER A 100 -10.96 24.05 -4.12
N THR A 101 -9.75 23.67 -3.74
CA THR A 101 -9.11 24.10 -2.48
C THR A 101 -8.72 25.57 -2.54
N GLN A 102 -8.13 26.02 -3.65
CA GLN A 102 -7.68 27.41 -3.84
C GLN A 102 -8.86 28.39 -3.87
N LEU A 103 -9.98 28.00 -4.48
CA LEU A 103 -11.19 28.81 -4.53
C LEU A 103 -12.03 28.74 -3.25
N GLY A 104 -11.65 27.93 -2.27
CA GLY A 104 -12.41 27.75 -1.03
C GLY A 104 -13.75 27.03 -1.20
N VAL A 105 -13.98 26.34 -2.35
CA VAL A 105 -15.20 25.59 -2.64
C VAL A 105 -15.05 24.08 -2.41
N ALA A 106 -13.89 23.65 -1.89
CA ALA A 106 -13.67 22.26 -1.54
C ALA A 106 -14.63 21.83 -0.42
N SER A 107 -15.41 20.80 -0.69
CA SER A 107 -16.34 20.21 0.26
C SER A 107 -16.06 18.72 0.42
N VAL A 108 -16.50 18.12 1.54
CA VAL A 108 -16.26 16.70 1.82
C VAL A 108 -16.77 15.79 0.69
N PRO A 109 -17.98 15.97 0.13
CA PRO A 109 -18.45 15.16 -1.01
C PRO A 109 -17.54 15.28 -2.25
N VAL A 110 -17.03 16.48 -2.54
CA VAL A 110 -16.11 16.70 -3.66
C VAL A 110 -14.80 15.95 -3.42
N LEU A 111 -14.24 16.00 -2.19
CA LEU A 111 -13.02 15.28 -1.83
C LEU A 111 -13.20 13.76 -1.93
N TYR A 112 -14.34 13.23 -1.49
CA TYR A 112 -14.68 11.81 -1.64
C TYR A 112 -14.80 11.40 -3.12
N LEU A 113 -15.51 12.19 -3.93
CA LEU A 113 -15.66 11.91 -5.35
C LEU A 113 -14.30 11.89 -6.06
N LEU A 114 -13.47 12.91 -5.83
CA LEU A 114 -12.15 13.00 -6.45
C LEU A 114 -11.21 11.88 -5.95
N THR A 115 -11.33 11.46 -4.70
CA THR A 115 -10.62 10.30 -4.17
C THR A 115 -11.07 9.01 -4.85
N ALA A 116 -12.38 8.80 -5.02
CA ALA A 116 -12.93 7.63 -5.71
C ALA A 116 -12.47 7.56 -7.17
N VAL A 117 -12.55 8.67 -7.90
CA VAL A 117 -12.08 8.77 -9.29
C VAL A 117 -10.58 8.50 -9.39
N GLY A 118 -9.77 9.13 -8.52
CA GLY A 118 -8.32 8.91 -8.47
C GLY A 118 -7.94 7.47 -8.15
N SER A 119 -8.62 6.83 -7.18
CA SER A 119 -8.39 5.42 -6.84
C SER A 119 -8.74 4.48 -7.99
N GLY A 120 -9.81 4.79 -8.73
CA GLY A 120 -10.20 4.04 -9.91
C GLY A 120 -9.15 4.08 -11.02
N PHE A 121 -8.63 5.26 -11.35
CA PHE A 121 -7.56 5.37 -12.36
C PHE A 121 -6.25 4.75 -11.87
N SER A 122 -5.93 4.83 -10.58
CA SER A 122 -4.76 4.16 -10.00
C SER A 122 -4.86 2.64 -10.11
N ALA A 123 -6.05 2.07 -9.96
CA ALA A 123 -6.30 0.64 -10.13
C ALA A 123 -6.04 0.14 -11.55
N LEU A 124 -6.27 0.99 -12.55
CA LEU A 124 -5.98 0.70 -13.96
C LEU A 124 -4.50 0.94 -14.31
N ASP A 125 -3.86 1.92 -13.68
CA ASP A 125 -2.47 2.30 -13.94
C ASP A 125 -1.47 1.21 -13.52
N GLN A 126 -1.69 0.60 -12.36
CA GLN A 126 -0.75 -0.35 -11.74
C GLN A 126 -0.45 -1.59 -12.61
N PRO A 127 -1.45 -2.33 -13.17
CA PRO A 127 -1.15 -3.49 -14.02
C PRO A 127 -0.45 -3.11 -15.32
N ALA A 128 -0.77 -1.95 -15.92
CA ALA A 128 -0.10 -1.46 -17.11
C ALA A 128 1.39 -1.18 -16.86
N ARG A 129 1.73 -0.58 -15.71
CA ARG A 129 3.11 -0.31 -15.30
C ARG A 129 3.89 -1.59 -15.03
N SER A 130 3.32 -2.50 -14.25
CA SER A 130 3.98 -3.75 -13.88
C SER A 130 4.25 -4.63 -15.12
N ALA A 131 3.41 -4.55 -16.14
CA ALA A 131 3.60 -5.26 -17.40
C ALA A 131 4.58 -4.54 -18.35
N LEU A 132 4.67 -3.19 -18.30
CA LEU A 132 5.56 -2.43 -19.18
C LEU A 132 7.01 -2.47 -18.71
N ALA A 133 7.28 -2.32 -17.42
CA ALA A 133 8.63 -2.18 -16.88
C ALA A 133 9.59 -3.34 -17.29
N PRO A 134 9.20 -4.64 -17.19
CA PRO A 134 10.06 -5.74 -17.62
C PRO A 134 10.34 -5.77 -19.12
N SER A 135 9.42 -5.24 -19.94
CA SER A 135 9.57 -5.24 -21.41
C SER A 135 10.57 -4.20 -21.93
N LEU A 136 11.02 -3.28 -21.06
CA LEU A 136 11.94 -2.20 -21.42
C LEU A 136 13.40 -2.52 -21.10
N VAL A 137 13.69 -3.68 -20.51
CA VAL A 137 15.04 -4.12 -20.14
C VAL A 137 15.32 -5.52 -20.67
N GLU A 138 16.61 -5.85 -20.83
CA GLU A 138 17.02 -7.21 -21.16
C GLU A 138 16.59 -8.19 -20.04
N ARG A 139 16.31 -9.46 -20.42
CA ARG A 139 15.86 -10.50 -19.48
C ARG A 139 16.76 -10.65 -18.24
N ARG A 140 18.09 -10.52 -18.41
CA ARG A 140 19.06 -10.60 -17.31
C ARG A 140 18.90 -9.47 -16.28
N LEU A 141 18.39 -8.30 -16.70
CA LEU A 141 18.23 -7.11 -15.87
C LEU A 141 16.85 -7.01 -15.21
N ILE A 142 15.89 -7.89 -15.54
CA ILE A 142 14.55 -7.85 -14.96
C ILE A 142 14.57 -7.89 -13.42
N PRO A 143 15.34 -8.76 -12.74
CA PRO A 143 15.38 -8.76 -11.29
C PRO A 143 15.87 -7.42 -10.69
N ALA A 144 16.90 -6.82 -11.29
CA ALA A 144 17.42 -5.52 -10.88
C ALA A 144 16.39 -4.38 -11.11
N ALA A 145 15.69 -4.40 -12.26
CA ALA A 145 14.64 -3.45 -12.56
C ALA A 145 13.46 -3.54 -11.56
N MET A 146 13.05 -4.75 -11.18
CA MET A 146 12.01 -4.96 -10.17
C MET A 146 12.46 -4.48 -8.78
N ALA A 147 13.71 -4.75 -8.40
CA ALA A 147 14.28 -4.25 -7.15
C ALA A 147 14.33 -2.71 -7.10
N LEU A 148 14.70 -2.06 -8.22
CA LEU A 148 14.66 -0.60 -8.34
C LEU A 148 13.24 -0.04 -8.20
N ASN A 149 12.24 -0.66 -8.82
CA ASN A 149 10.83 -0.23 -8.69
C ASN A 149 10.34 -0.37 -7.24
N GLN A 150 10.70 -1.46 -6.56
CA GLN A 150 10.34 -1.65 -5.15
C GLN A 150 11.03 -0.63 -4.24
N SER A 151 12.32 -0.35 -4.48
CA SER A 151 13.06 0.66 -3.72
C SER A 151 12.48 2.06 -3.92
N GLN A 152 12.11 2.40 -5.16
CA GLN A 152 11.43 3.64 -5.50
C GLN A 152 10.12 3.80 -4.73
N PHE A 153 9.29 2.76 -4.71
CA PHE A 153 8.02 2.77 -3.97
C PHE A 153 8.26 3.04 -2.48
N GLN A 154 9.21 2.33 -1.85
CA GLN A 154 9.52 2.52 -0.43
C GLN A 154 10.04 3.93 -0.12
N VAL A 155 10.93 4.48 -0.95
CA VAL A 155 11.43 5.85 -0.79
C VAL A 155 10.30 6.86 -0.91
N SER A 156 9.41 6.71 -1.90
CA SER A 156 8.26 7.61 -2.08
C SER A 156 7.29 7.58 -0.89
N GLN A 157 7.12 6.42 -0.22
CA GLN A 157 6.28 6.28 0.97
C GLN A 157 6.85 6.95 2.23
N VAL A 158 8.13 7.26 2.25
CA VAL A 158 8.79 8.01 3.35
C VAL A 158 8.90 9.48 2.99
N VAL A 159 9.50 9.77 1.84
CA VAL A 159 9.83 11.14 1.42
C VAL A 159 8.58 11.95 1.10
N GLY A 160 7.62 11.33 0.42
CA GLY A 160 6.38 11.99 0.00
C GLY A 160 5.59 12.57 1.17
N PRO A 161 5.16 11.76 2.16
CA PRO A 161 4.43 12.28 3.30
C PRO A 161 5.23 13.30 4.15
N ALA A 162 6.53 13.07 4.34
CA ALA A 162 7.37 14.02 5.07
C ALA A 162 7.43 15.39 4.37
N LEU A 163 7.61 15.39 3.04
CA LEU A 163 7.56 16.62 2.24
C LEU A 163 6.16 17.25 2.27
N ALA A 164 5.11 16.44 2.24
CA ALA A 164 3.73 16.94 2.32
C ALA A 164 3.50 17.74 3.61
N GLY A 165 3.93 17.22 4.75
CA GLY A 165 3.81 17.91 6.03
C GLY A 165 4.46 19.28 6.01
N VAL A 166 5.70 19.37 5.55
CA VAL A 166 6.46 20.64 5.44
C VAL A 166 5.79 21.62 4.46
N LEU A 167 5.37 21.13 3.30
CA LEU A 167 4.72 21.97 2.27
C LEU A 167 3.38 22.51 2.77
N ILE A 168 2.57 21.68 3.40
CA ILE A 168 1.27 22.08 3.93
C ILE A 168 1.44 23.10 5.06
N ALA A 169 2.43 22.89 5.95
CA ALA A 169 2.68 23.81 7.06
C ALA A 169 3.13 25.20 6.59
N ARG A 170 3.96 25.26 5.54
CA ARG A 170 4.53 26.55 5.05
C ARG A 170 3.69 27.26 4.01
N PHE A 171 3.02 26.51 3.15
CA PHE A 171 2.35 27.06 1.95
C PHE A 171 0.85 26.73 1.90
N GLY A 172 0.35 25.89 2.81
CA GLY A 172 -1.04 25.43 2.81
C GLY A 172 -1.31 24.24 1.88
N LEU A 173 -2.59 23.85 1.79
CA LEU A 173 -3.03 22.67 1.07
C LEU A 173 -2.99 22.81 -0.46
N ALA A 174 -3.40 23.96 -1.01
CA ALA A 174 -3.51 24.14 -2.45
C ALA A 174 -2.17 23.97 -3.19
N PRO A 175 -1.03 24.50 -2.72
CA PRO A 175 0.27 24.25 -3.33
C PRO A 175 0.69 22.79 -3.34
N ALA A 176 0.34 22.01 -2.31
CA ALA A 176 0.64 20.57 -2.31
C ALA A 176 -0.06 19.84 -3.47
N TYR A 177 -1.32 20.19 -3.78
CA TYR A 177 -2.04 19.66 -4.93
C TYR A 177 -1.47 20.16 -6.27
N TRP A 178 -1.04 21.42 -6.37
CA TRP A 178 -0.38 21.95 -7.59
C TRP A 178 0.97 21.27 -7.86
N ILE A 179 1.73 20.94 -6.82
CA ILE A 179 2.97 20.15 -6.96
C ILE A 179 2.64 18.75 -7.49
N ASP A 180 1.58 18.11 -6.99
CA ASP A 180 1.14 16.81 -7.52
C ASP A 180 0.75 16.89 -9.00
N VAL A 181 0.04 17.95 -9.43
CA VAL A 181 -0.23 18.22 -10.85
C VAL A 181 1.09 18.30 -11.65
N ALA A 182 2.05 19.06 -11.18
CA ALA A 182 3.34 19.22 -11.86
C ALA A 182 4.08 17.87 -11.98
N THR A 183 4.01 17.03 -10.94
CA THR A 183 4.64 15.68 -10.97
C THR A 183 3.98 14.76 -12.00
N PHE A 184 2.65 14.80 -12.16
CA PHE A 184 1.96 14.06 -13.21
C PHE A 184 2.27 14.59 -14.61
N LEU A 185 2.43 15.90 -14.78
CA LEU A 185 2.85 16.48 -16.06
C LEU A 185 4.26 16.01 -16.47
N VAL A 186 5.18 15.95 -15.51
CA VAL A 186 6.54 15.40 -15.73
C VAL A 186 6.47 13.92 -16.13
N ALA A 187 5.66 13.12 -15.43
CA ALA A 187 5.49 11.70 -15.75
C ALA A 187 4.85 11.49 -17.13
N THR A 188 3.85 12.30 -17.47
CA THR A 188 3.20 12.26 -18.80
C THR A 188 4.19 12.67 -19.87
N GLY A 189 5.00 13.70 -19.66
CA GLY A 189 6.08 14.13 -20.55
C GLY A 189 7.11 13.01 -20.77
N ALA A 190 7.52 12.32 -19.71
CA ALA A 190 8.41 11.18 -19.82
C ALA A 190 7.81 10.06 -20.68
N LEU A 191 6.52 9.72 -20.46
CA LEU A 191 5.81 8.73 -21.27
C LEU A 191 5.68 9.14 -22.76
N LEU A 192 5.50 10.42 -23.04
CA LEU A 192 5.45 10.95 -24.41
C LEU A 192 6.80 10.85 -25.13
N LEU A 193 7.90 11.02 -24.39
CA LEU A 193 9.27 10.91 -24.90
C LEU A 193 9.73 9.46 -25.12
N MET A 194 9.03 8.48 -24.52
CA MET A 194 9.35 7.05 -24.66
C MET A 194 9.03 6.54 -26.06
N ARG A 195 9.90 5.69 -26.58
CA ARG A 195 9.71 4.94 -27.83
C ARG A 195 9.55 3.46 -27.47
N VAL A 196 8.31 3.06 -27.19
CA VAL A 196 8.02 1.66 -26.86
C VAL A 196 7.70 0.92 -28.16
N PRO A 197 8.41 -0.19 -28.50
CA PRO A 197 8.01 -1.05 -29.59
C PRO A 197 6.58 -1.55 -29.34
N ARG A 198 5.75 -1.55 -30.38
CA ARG A 198 4.42 -2.15 -30.28
C ARG A 198 4.60 -3.64 -30.02
N GLY A 199 4.39 -4.08 -28.79
CA GLY A 199 4.33 -5.49 -28.44
C GLY A 199 3.05 -6.10 -28.98
N ASP A 200 3.12 -7.37 -29.40
CA ASP A 200 1.92 -8.12 -29.75
C ASP A 200 0.99 -8.20 -28.56
N VAL A 201 -0.25 -7.79 -28.76
CA VAL A 201 -1.30 -7.88 -27.74
C VAL A 201 -1.65 -9.36 -27.60
N VAL A 202 -1.15 -10.00 -26.56
CA VAL A 202 -1.52 -11.38 -26.25
C VAL A 202 -2.90 -11.36 -25.61
N ILE A 203 -3.91 -11.73 -26.38
CA ILE A 203 -5.30 -11.82 -25.89
C ILE A 203 -5.40 -13.05 -24.97
N VAL A 204 -5.27 -12.84 -23.68
CA VAL A 204 -5.58 -13.87 -22.69
C VAL A 204 -7.08 -13.86 -22.46
N HIS A 205 -7.75 -14.95 -22.85
CA HIS A 205 -9.18 -15.14 -22.63
C HIS A 205 -9.40 -15.63 -21.19
N ALA A 206 -9.23 -14.75 -20.21
CA ALA A 206 -9.56 -15.05 -18.83
C ALA A 206 -10.92 -14.40 -18.47
N ALA A 207 -11.86 -15.19 -18.01
CA ALA A 207 -13.05 -14.69 -17.33
C ALA A 207 -12.63 -14.38 -15.88
N PRO A 208 -12.42 -13.10 -15.50
CA PRO A 208 -11.79 -12.75 -14.21
C PRO A 208 -12.60 -13.26 -13.02
N LEU A 209 -13.92 -13.23 -13.11
CA LEU A 209 -14.80 -13.73 -12.04
C LEU A 209 -14.71 -15.25 -11.85
N ARG A 210 -14.54 -16.00 -12.91
CA ARG A 210 -14.38 -17.46 -12.85
C ARG A 210 -13.01 -17.82 -12.25
N ALA A 211 -11.97 -17.11 -12.66
CA ALA A 211 -10.64 -17.28 -12.09
C ALA A 211 -10.59 -16.98 -10.58
N LEU A 212 -11.33 -15.95 -10.14
CA LEU A 212 -11.49 -15.64 -8.71
C LEU A 212 -12.26 -16.73 -7.98
N ALA A 213 -13.35 -17.24 -8.54
CA ALA A 213 -14.13 -18.33 -7.94
C ALA A 213 -13.29 -19.60 -7.77
N ASP A 214 -12.53 -19.99 -8.79
CA ASP A 214 -11.62 -21.14 -8.74
C ASP A 214 -10.51 -20.94 -7.69
N GLY A 215 -9.93 -19.73 -7.62
CA GLY A 215 -8.93 -19.38 -6.61
C GLY A 215 -9.51 -19.41 -5.20
N MET A 216 -10.73 -18.93 -5.00
CA MET A 216 -11.44 -18.96 -3.73
C MET A 216 -11.76 -20.41 -3.31
N ALA A 217 -12.24 -21.26 -4.22
CA ALA A 217 -12.50 -22.66 -3.95
C ALA A 217 -11.23 -23.39 -3.51
N PHE A 218 -10.10 -23.12 -4.16
CA PHE A 218 -8.80 -23.66 -3.74
C PHE A 218 -8.40 -23.14 -2.36
N LEU A 219 -8.56 -21.83 -2.09
CA LEU A 219 -8.21 -21.22 -0.81
C LEU A 219 -9.01 -21.84 0.34
N TRP A 220 -10.32 -22.08 0.15
CA TRP A 220 -11.17 -22.78 1.13
C TRP A 220 -10.72 -24.21 1.40
N SER A 221 -10.13 -24.90 0.43
CA SER A 221 -9.57 -26.25 0.61
C SER A 221 -8.23 -26.28 1.35
N ARG A 222 -7.60 -25.12 1.60
CA ARG A 222 -6.28 -24.98 2.21
C ARG A 222 -6.32 -24.08 3.47
N PRO A 223 -6.68 -24.63 4.64
CA PRO A 223 -6.84 -23.86 5.88
C PRO A 223 -5.62 -23.02 6.26
N LEU A 224 -4.40 -23.50 5.97
CA LEU A 224 -3.17 -22.78 6.21
C LEU A 224 -3.11 -21.46 5.42
N LEU A 225 -3.37 -21.51 4.11
CA LEU A 225 -3.34 -20.33 3.24
C LEU A 225 -4.45 -19.36 3.60
N LEU A 226 -5.67 -19.88 3.82
CA LEU A 226 -6.80 -19.06 4.25
C LEU A 226 -6.49 -18.35 5.57
N ALA A 227 -5.94 -19.06 6.55
CA ALA A 227 -5.60 -18.46 7.85
C ALA A 227 -4.53 -17.37 7.72
N THR A 228 -3.47 -17.58 6.92
CA THR A 228 -2.42 -16.58 6.74
C THR A 228 -2.94 -15.32 6.06
N MET A 229 -3.82 -15.43 5.06
CA MET A 229 -4.45 -14.29 4.39
C MET A 229 -5.47 -13.59 5.31
N SER A 230 -6.25 -14.36 6.07
CA SER A 230 -7.22 -13.81 7.03
C SER A 230 -6.53 -13.07 8.18
N VAL A 231 -5.42 -13.61 8.70
CA VAL A 231 -4.63 -12.93 9.74
C VAL A 231 -4.15 -11.56 9.25
N ASP A 232 -3.68 -11.46 8.01
CA ASP A 232 -3.28 -10.18 7.42
C ASP A 232 -4.45 -9.21 7.29
N PHE A 233 -5.54 -9.70 6.70
CA PHE A 233 -6.74 -8.87 6.51
C PHE A 233 -7.25 -8.31 7.83
N PHE A 234 -7.49 -9.17 8.82
CA PHE A 234 -8.02 -8.73 10.10
C PHE A 234 -7.02 -7.91 10.93
N ALA A 235 -5.72 -8.22 10.86
CA ALA A 235 -4.70 -7.43 11.51
C ALA A 235 -4.67 -6.00 10.96
N THR A 236 -4.67 -5.85 9.63
CA THR A 236 -4.66 -4.54 8.99
C THR A 236 -6.03 -3.84 9.05
N PHE A 237 -7.12 -4.60 9.11
CA PHE A 237 -8.47 -4.06 9.34
C PHE A 237 -8.59 -3.40 10.71
N PHE A 238 -8.14 -4.05 11.78
CA PHE A 238 -8.29 -3.50 13.13
C PHE A 238 -7.19 -2.50 13.52
N ALA A 239 -5.94 -2.70 13.09
CA ALA A 239 -4.82 -1.91 13.57
C ALA A 239 -4.39 -0.75 12.65
N VAL A 240 -5.13 -0.47 11.57
CA VAL A 240 -4.84 0.67 10.70
C VAL A 240 -5.49 1.94 11.24
N SER A 241 -4.66 2.86 11.72
CA SER A 241 -5.09 4.09 12.38
C SER A 241 -4.98 5.35 11.52
N ARG A 242 -4.91 5.23 10.18
CA ARG A 242 -4.74 6.40 9.27
C ARG A 242 -5.86 7.43 9.42
N ALA A 243 -7.09 6.99 9.70
CA ALA A 243 -8.25 7.87 9.88
C ALA A 243 -8.10 8.84 11.06
N VAL A 244 -7.39 8.43 12.10
CA VAL A 244 -7.20 9.23 13.33
C VAL A 244 -5.89 10.00 13.37
N MET A 245 -4.98 9.84 12.38
CA MET A 245 -3.69 10.52 12.36
C MET A 245 -3.79 12.05 12.38
N PRO A 246 -4.73 12.70 11.63
CA PRO A 246 -4.90 14.15 11.73
C PRO A 246 -5.29 14.61 13.14
N TYR A 247 -6.14 13.85 13.85
CA TYR A 247 -6.50 14.12 15.23
C TYR A 247 -5.29 14.03 16.16
N TYR A 248 -4.47 12.97 16.05
CA TYR A 248 -3.25 12.83 16.85
C TYR A 248 -2.27 13.97 16.61
N ALA A 249 -2.06 14.39 15.35
CA ALA A 249 -1.17 15.49 15.02
C ALA A 249 -1.65 16.84 15.58
N ASP A 250 -2.97 17.09 15.55
CA ASP A 250 -3.57 18.37 15.94
C ASP A 250 -3.89 18.44 17.44
N ARG A 251 -4.54 17.41 17.99
CA ARG A 251 -5.09 17.44 19.36
C ARG A 251 -4.21 16.76 20.41
N VAL A 252 -3.61 15.61 20.08
CA VAL A 252 -2.82 14.84 21.06
C VAL A 252 -1.42 15.40 21.16
N PHE A 253 -0.68 15.43 20.04
CA PHE A 253 0.72 15.85 20.04
C PHE A 253 0.91 17.34 19.79
N ALA A 254 -0.09 18.02 19.25
CA ALA A 254 -0.06 19.44 18.87
C ALA A 254 1.15 19.82 17.98
N VAL A 255 1.50 18.94 17.03
CA VAL A 255 2.66 19.10 16.14
C VAL A 255 2.30 19.61 14.74
N GLY A 256 1.01 19.82 14.50
CA GLY A 256 0.51 20.36 13.23
C GLY A 256 0.81 19.52 11.99
N PRO A 257 0.75 20.15 10.79
CA PRO A 257 0.93 19.44 9.51
C PRO A 257 2.32 18.81 9.34
N GLU A 258 3.39 19.44 9.86
CA GLU A 258 4.75 18.88 9.78
C GLU A 258 4.83 17.55 10.51
N GLY A 259 4.30 17.50 11.74
CA GLY A 259 4.21 16.27 12.54
C GLY A 259 3.30 15.24 11.90
N LEU A 260 2.19 15.65 11.29
CA LEU A 260 1.32 14.76 10.54
C LEU A 260 2.07 14.06 9.39
N GLY A 261 2.86 14.83 8.62
CA GLY A 261 3.69 14.28 7.57
C GLY A 261 4.67 13.21 8.08
N LEU A 262 5.28 13.45 9.25
CA LEU A 262 6.17 12.48 9.90
C LEU A 262 5.41 11.24 10.42
N LEU A 263 4.20 11.38 10.97
CA LEU A 263 3.36 10.25 11.38
C LEU A 263 3.01 9.34 10.17
N TYR A 264 2.75 9.92 9.01
CA TYR A 264 2.51 9.15 7.78
C TYR A 264 3.79 8.58 7.15
N ALA A 265 4.97 9.18 7.39
CA ALA A 265 6.25 8.71 6.89
C ALA A 265 6.88 7.60 7.75
N ALA A 266 6.64 7.62 9.05
CA ALA A 266 7.25 6.70 10.01
C ALA A 266 7.00 5.20 9.68
N PRO A 267 5.79 4.76 9.28
CA PRO A 267 5.57 3.40 8.81
C PRO A 267 6.50 3.01 7.66
N GLY A 268 6.64 3.88 6.64
CA GLY A 268 7.52 3.65 5.50
C GLY A 268 8.99 3.50 5.91
N ALA A 269 9.45 4.27 6.89
CA ALA A 269 10.80 4.15 7.43
C ALA A 269 11.02 2.77 8.08
N GLY A 270 10.07 2.30 8.90
CA GLY A 270 10.13 0.97 9.51
C GLY A 270 10.17 -0.16 8.49
N ALA A 271 9.30 -0.09 7.47
CA ALA A 271 9.29 -1.05 6.36
C ALA A 271 10.64 -1.07 5.60
N THR A 272 11.22 0.12 5.38
CA THR A 272 12.51 0.26 4.69
C THR A 272 13.65 -0.38 5.49
N VAL A 273 13.72 -0.14 6.79
CA VAL A 273 14.73 -0.75 7.67
C VAL A 273 14.65 -2.28 7.61
N VAL A 274 13.44 -2.83 7.71
CA VAL A 274 13.24 -4.30 7.63
C VAL A 274 13.61 -4.81 6.24
N ALA A 275 13.22 -4.15 5.16
CA ALA A 275 13.57 -4.55 3.80
C ALA A 275 15.09 -4.63 3.60
N LEU A 276 15.83 -3.63 4.08
CA LEU A 276 17.31 -3.59 4.00
C LEU A 276 17.99 -4.66 4.86
N THR A 277 17.37 -5.03 5.98
CA THR A 277 17.91 -6.01 6.93
C THR A 277 17.33 -7.42 6.76
N SER A 278 16.48 -7.65 5.75
CA SER A 278 15.70 -8.89 5.57
C SER A 278 16.48 -10.18 5.35
N GLY A 279 17.80 -10.13 5.16
CA GLY A 279 18.63 -11.31 4.88
C GLY A 279 18.55 -12.44 5.93
N TRP A 280 18.22 -12.13 7.18
CA TRP A 280 17.98 -13.13 8.25
C TRP A 280 16.65 -13.87 8.09
N ILE A 281 15.65 -13.23 7.47
CA ILE A 281 14.28 -13.79 7.31
C ILE A 281 14.33 -15.06 6.48
N ASN A 282 15.19 -15.13 5.46
CA ASN A 282 15.35 -16.30 4.61
C ASN A 282 15.91 -17.52 5.37
N ARG A 283 16.61 -17.30 6.49
CA ARG A 283 17.18 -18.35 7.35
C ARG A 283 16.20 -18.85 8.41
N ALA A 284 15.08 -18.12 8.60
CA ALA A 284 14.09 -18.47 9.60
C ALA A 284 13.32 -19.75 9.21
N GLN A 285 13.44 -20.79 10.00
CA GLN A 285 12.77 -22.09 9.77
C GLN A 285 11.31 -22.05 10.21
N ARG A 286 10.99 -21.38 11.33
CA ARG A 286 9.63 -21.32 11.91
C ARG A 286 8.84 -20.14 11.33
N ARG A 287 8.54 -20.19 10.03
CA ARG A 287 7.91 -19.07 9.32
C ARG A 287 6.51 -18.75 9.83
N GLY A 288 5.73 -19.78 10.15
CA GLY A 288 4.38 -19.58 10.66
C GLY A 288 4.34 -18.89 12.03
N LEU A 289 5.21 -19.31 12.96
CA LEU A 289 5.37 -18.60 14.24
C LEU A 289 5.87 -17.17 14.02
N GLY A 290 6.76 -16.95 13.04
CA GLY A 290 7.23 -15.63 12.64
C GLY A 290 6.08 -14.70 12.23
N ILE A 291 5.10 -15.18 11.47
CA ILE A 291 3.89 -14.41 11.12
C ILE A 291 3.15 -13.98 12.40
N LEU A 292 2.81 -14.95 13.27
CA LEU A 292 2.00 -14.67 14.46
C LEU A 292 2.70 -13.69 15.41
N VAL A 293 4.00 -13.86 15.66
CA VAL A 293 4.78 -12.96 16.51
C VAL A 293 4.86 -11.56 15.90
N SER A 294 5.10 -11.47 14.59
CA SER A 294 5.17 -10.17 13.91
C SER A 294 3.83 -9.43 13.96
N VAL A 295 2.71 -10.12 13.75
CA VAL A 295 1.37 -9.52 13.83
C VAL A 295 1.04 -9.12 15.29
N ALA A 296 1.47 -9.89 16.27
CA ALA A 296 1.32 -9.52 17.69
C ALA A 296 2.12 -8.25 18.03
N ILE A 297 3.37 -8.14 17.55
CA ILE A 297 4.20 -6.93 17.70
C ILE A 297 3.54 -5.74 17.00
N PHE A 298 3.00 -5.92 15.80
CA PHE A 298 2.26 -4.90 15.06
C PHE A 298 1.09 -4.37 15.90
N GLY A 299 0.19 -5.25 16.36
CA GLY A 299 -0.97 -4.87 17.16
C GLY A 299 -0.59 -4.21 18.49
N LEU A 300 0.42 -4.76 19.19
CA LEU A 300 0.89 -4.19 20.45
C LEU A 300 1.50 -2.80 20.26
N ALA A 301 2.31 -2.60 19.24
CA ALA A 301 2.90 -1.30 18.94
C ALA A 301 1.82 -0.24 18.63
N ILE A 302 0.76 -0.61 17.90
CA ILE A 302 -0.39 0.26 17.63
C ILE A 302 -1.17 0.56 18.94
N ALA A 303 -1.43 -0.45 19.79
CA ALA A 303 -2.11 -0.24 21.05
C ALA A 303 -1.31 0.71 21.98
N LEU A 304 0.01 0.53 22.05
CA LEU A 304 0.90 1.41 22.83
C LEU A 304 0.94 2.83 22.25
N PHE A 305 0.89 2.99 20.92
CA PHE A 305 0.79 4.30 20.28
C PHE A 305 -0.49 5.03 20.75
N GLY A 306 -1.61 4.32 20.84
CA GLY A 306 -2.88 4.89 21.32
C GLY A 306 -2.86 5.38 22.77
N LEU A 307 -1.93 4.89 23.60
CA LEU A 307 -1.79 5.25 25.01
C LEU A 307 -0.76 6.36 25.27
N LEU A 308 -0.14 6.92 24.22
CA LEU A 308 0.93 7.90 24.40
C LEU A 308 0.40 9.24 24.95
N PRO A 309 1.14 9.86 25.88
CA PRO A 309 0.85 11.22 26.33
C PRO A 309 1.19 12.26 25.25
N PRO A 310 0.75 13.52 25.39
CA PRO A 310 1.06 14.61 24.45
C PRO A 310 2.56 14.80 24.16
N THR A 311 3.42 14.50 25.11
CA THR A 311 4.88 14.59 24.97
C THR A 311 5.49 13.39 24.23
N GLY A 312 4.68 12.38 23.89
CA GLY A 312 5.13 11.10 23.34
C GLY A 312 5.34 11.06 21.83
N PHE A 313 5.40 12.20 21.13
CA PHE A 313 5.47 12.25 19.66
C PHE A 313 6.60 11.39 19.06
N ILE A 314 7.83 11.52 19.58
CA ILE A 314 8.99 10.73 19.08
C ILE A 314 8.79 9.22 19.34
N ALA A 315 8.27 8.85 20.51
CA ALA A 315 7.91 7.46 20.82
C ALA A 315 6.82 6.97 19.85
N GLY A 316 5.87 7.83 19.49
CA GLY A 316 4.83 7.56 18.51
C GLY A 316 5.39 7.23 17.13
N LEU A 317 6.34 8.02 16.64
CA LEU A 317 7.04 7.73 15.37
C LEU A 317 7.76 6.39 15.44
N ALA A 318 8.45 6.09 16.53
CA ALA A 318 9.16 4.82 16.73
C ALA A 318 8.18 3.64 16.75
N LEU A 319 7.06 3.73 17.46
CA LEU A 319 6.05 2.68 17.53
C LEU A 319 5.39 2.43 16.18
N LEU A 320 5.06 3.46 15.40
CA LEU A 320 4.53 3.31 14.04
C LEU A 320 5.55 2.67 13.10
N ALA A 321 6.84 3.02 13.23
CA ALA A 321 7.91 2.39 12.46
C ALA A 321 8.08 0.91 12.84
N VAL A 322 8.06 0.57 14.14
CA VAL A 322 8.11 -0.83 14.62
C VAL A 322 6.91 -1.61 14.14
N ALA A 323 5.71 -1.04 14.22
CA ALA A 323 4.48 -1.68 13.74
C ALA A 323 4.62 -2.07 12.26
N GLN A 324 4.92 -1.11 11.39
CA GLN A 324 5.03 -1.40 9.96
C GLN A 324 6.24 -2.30 9.62
N GLY A 325 7.32 -2.19 10.37
CA GLY A 325 8.46 -3.11 10.27
C GLY A 325 8.03 -4.55 10.57
N ALA A 326 7.29 -4.76 11.64
CA ALA A 326 6.75 -6.08 12.02
C ALA A 326 5.77 -6.61 10.95
N ASP A 327 4.88 -5.78 10.41
CA ASP A 327 4.00 -6.16 9.30
C ASP A 327 4.78 -6.55 8.05
N THR A 328 5.86 -5.83 7.74
CA THR A 328 6.74 -6.17 6.61
C THR A 328 7.38 -7.55 6.79
N VAL A 329 7.86 -7.90 7.99
CA VAL A 329 8.35 -9.26 8.31
C VAL A 329 7.27 -10.31 8.08
N SER A 330 6.08 -10.07 8.63
CA SER A 330 4.92 -10.94 8.45
C SER A 330 4.57 -11.12 6.96
N SER A 331 4.56 -10.04 6.20
CA SER A 331 4.28 -10.03 4.76
C SER A 331 5.27 -10.89 3.97
N ILE A 332 6.58 -10.80 4.26
CA ILE A 332 7.61 -11.63 3.62
C ILE A 332 7.35 -13.12 3.88
N PHE A 333 7.06 -13.49 5.12
CA PHE A 333 6.74 -14.89 5.45
C PHE A 333 5.47 -15.38 4.77
N ARG A 334 4.40 -14.58 4.77
CA ARG A 334 3.12 -14.92 4.12
C ARG A 334 3.28 -15.10 2.62
N HIS A 335 3.95 -14.16 1.94
CA HIS A 335 4.23 -14.29 0.51
C HIS A 335 5.06 -15.52 0.19
N THR A 336 6.04 -15.86 1.04
CA THR A 336 6.86 -17.06 0.87
C THR A 336 6.01 -18.32 1.00
N ILE A 337 5.15 -18.43 2.03
CA ILE A 337 4.25 -19.58 2.21
C ILE A 337 3.28 -19.68 1.03
N LEU A 338 2.68 -18.56 0.62
CA LEU A 338 1.76 -18.52 -0.52
C LEU A 338 2.42 -19.06 -1.80
N GLN A 339 3.66 -18.66 -2.09
CA GLN A 339 4.38 -19.13 -3.27
C GLN A 339 4.77 -20.60 -3.21
N LEU A 340 5.15 -21.11 -2.03
CA LEU A 340 5.54 -22.52 -1.83
C LEU A 340 4.36 -23.49 -1.86
N GLU A 341 3.23 -23.10 -1.25
CA GLU A 341 2.05 -23.97 -1.10
C GLU A 341 1.08 -23.87 -2.28
N THR A 342 1.33 -22.99 -3.25
CA THR A 342 0.45 -22.77 -4.40
C THR A 342 1.00 -23.46 -5.65
N PRO A 343 0.24 -24.38 -6.29
CA PRO A 343 0.59 -24.93 -7.59
C PRO A 343 0.73 -23.85 -8.65
N ASP A 344 1.68 -24.03 -9.59
CA ASP A 344 2.00 -23.05 -10.64
C ASP A 344 0.77 -22.57 -11.42
N ALA A 345 -0.15 -23.50 -11.73
CA ALA A 345 -1.39 -23.22 -12.47
C ALA A 345 -2.35 -22.25 -11.74
N LEU A 346 -2.24 -22.12 -10.40
CA LEU A 346 -3.13 -21.31 -9.58
C LEU A 346 -2.44 -20.04 -9.02
N ARG A 347 -1.12 -19.89 -9.18
CA ARG A 347 -0.37 -18.74 -8.61
C ARG A 347 -0.94 -17.39 -9.00
N GLY A 348 -1.28 -17.20 -10.27
CA GLY A 348 -1.87 -15.93 -10.73
C GLY A 348 -3.23 -15.64 -10.08
N ARG A 349 -4.08 -16.66 -9.93
CA ARG A 349 -5.42 -16.54 -9.31
C ARG A 349 -5.32 -16.19 -7.82
N LEU A 350 -4.44 -16.89 -7.10
CA LEU A 350 -4.21 -16.63 -5.68
C LEU A 350 -3.51 -15.29 -5.43
N SER A 351 -2.62 -14.86 -6.31
CA SER A 351 -2.02 -13.52 -6.23
C SER A 351 -3.06 -12.41 -6.40
N ALA A 352 -4.04 -12.59 -7.30
CA ALA A 352 -5.14 -11.64 -7.45
C ALA A 352 -6.05 -11.60 -6.20
N LEU A 353 -6.37 -12.77 -5.61
CA LEU A 353 -7.09 -12.82 -4.33
C LEU A 353 -6.30 -12.16 -3.21
N ASN A 354 -5.01 -12.46 -3.08
CA ASN A 354 -4.15 -11.85 -2.07
C ASN A 354 -4.14 -10.32 -2.19
N LEU A 355 -4.15 -9.77 -3.40
CA LEU A 355 -4.26 -8.33 -3.62
C LEU A 355 -5.56 -7.76 -3.04
N VAL A 356 -6.68 -8.45 -3.18
CA VAL A 356 -7.97 -8.02 -2.61
C VAL A 356 -7.91 -8.01 -1.08
N PHE A 357 -7.32 -9.04 -0.45
CA PHE A 357 -7.15 -9.10 1.01
C PHE A 357 -6.22 -7.99 1.51
N VAL A 358 -5.06 -7.84 0.90
CA VAL A 358 -4.03 -6.85 1.28
C VAL A 358 -4.50 -5.41 1.05
N ALA A 359 -5.23 -5.15 -0.04
CA ALA A 359 -5.75 -3.81 -0.31
C ALA A 359 -7.04 -3.51 0.46
N GLY A 360 -7.90 -4.51 0.65
CA GLY A 360 -9.20 -4.36 1.31
C GLY A 360 -9.10 -4.13 2.80
N GLY A 361 -8.23 -4.88 3.50
CA GLY A 361 -8.05 -4.76 4.95
C GLY A 361 -7.80 -3.33 5.42
N PRO A 362 -6.73 -2.66 4.96
CA PRO A 362 -6.41 -1.29 5.37
C PRO A 362 -7.49 -0.26 5.00
N GLN A 363 -8.13 -0.41 3.85
CA GLN A 363 -9.15 0.57 3.40
C GLN A 363 -10.43 0.46 4.23
N LEU A 364 -10.90 -0.76 4.48
CA LEU A 364 -12.06 -1.00 5.33
C LEU A 364 -11.74 -0.70 6.80
N GLY A 365 -10.50 -0.96 7.23
CA GLY A 365 -10.02 -0.62 8.57
C GLY A 365 -10.01 0.88 8.85
N GLN A 366 -9.80 1.73 7.84
CA GLN A 366 -9.96 3.18 8.02
C GLN A 366 -11.41 3.55 8.38
N VAL A 367 -12.40 2.88 7.77
CA VAL A 367 -13.82 3.10 8.10
C VAL A 367 -14.12 2.62 9.50
N GLU A 368 -13.68 1.41 9.85
CA GLU A 368 -13.83 0.85 11.20
C GLU A 368 -13.22 1.77 12.26
N SER A 369 -11.96 2.16 12.06
CA SER A 369 -11.25 3.08 12.97
C SER A 369 -11.96 4.43 13.11
N GLY A 370 -12.51 4.97 12.01
CA GLY A 370 -13.32 6.18 12.03
C GLY A 370 -14.62 6.04 12.81
N VAL A 371 -15.34 4.92 12.62
CA VAL A 371 -16.58 4.62 13.35
C VAL A 371 -16.31 4.46 14.85
N VAL A 372 -15.30 3.68 15.23
CA VAL A 372 -14.95 3.49 16.64
C VAL A 372 -14.49 4.80 17.28
N ALA A 373 -13.74 5.64 16.53
CA ALA A 373 -13.31 6.95 16.99
C ALA A 373 -14.51 7.90 17.24
N ASP A 374 -15.54 7.83 16.44
CA ASP A 374 -16.76 8.65 16.58
C ASP A 374 -17.65 8.17 17.74
N LEU A 375 -17.79 6.85 17.90
CA LEU A 375 -18.61 6.25 18.95
C LEU A 375 -18.01 6.35 20.35
N TRP A 376 -16.68 6.27 20.47
CA TRP A 376 -15.97 6.28 21.74
C TRP A 376 -14.95 7.43 21.82
N SER A 377 -13.77 7.23 21.25
CA SER A 377 -12.75 8.26 21.06
C SER A 377 -11.69 7.78 20.06
N PRO A 378 -10.93 8.71 19.45
CA PRO A 378 -9.82 8.34 18.57
C PRO A 378 -8.75 7.49 19.27
N GLU A 379 -8.45 7.75 20.53
CA GLU A 379 -7.51 6.98 21.34
C GLU A 379 -8.04 5.56 21.60
N ALA A 380 -9.32 5.45 21.96
CA ALA A 380 -9.97 4.14 22.16
C ALA A 380 -9.96 3.32 20.86
N SER A 381 -10.20 3.94 19.70
CA SER A 381 -10.12 3.27 18.40
C SER A 381 -8.74 2.64 18.17
N VAL A 382 -7.67 3.37 18.43
CA VAL A 382 -6.30 2.88 18.22
C VAL A 382 -5.96 1.76 19.21
N VAL A 383 -6.30 1.94 20.48
CA VAL A 383 -6.01 0.94 21.53
C VAL A 383 -6.80 -0.35 21.27
N THR A 384 -8.11 -0.24 21.06
CA THR A 384 -8.96 -1.42 20.84
C THR A 384 -8.62 -2.12 19.54
N GLY A 385 -8.30 -1.38 18.47
CA GLY A 385 -7.85 -1.92 17.20
C GLY A 385 -6.53 -2.70 17.32
N GLY A 386 -5.54 -2.13 18.03
CA GLY A 386 -4.28 -2.84 18.32
C GLY A 386 -4.48 -4.09 19.16
N LEU A 387 -5.33 -4.06 20.19
CA LEU A 387 -5.66 -5.23 21.01
C LEU A 387 -6.47 -6.27 20.21
N ALA A 388 -7.41 -5.85 19.36
CA ALA A 388 -8.14 -6.75 18.47
C ALA A 388 -7.18 -7.48 17.51
N CYS A 389 -6.16 -6.79 16.99
CA CYS A 389 -5.12 -7.40 16.18
C CYS A 389 -4.36 -8.50 16.95
N VAL A 390 -4.01 -8.29 18.22
CA VAL A 390 -3.44 -9.33 19.09
C VAL A 390 -4.44 -10.47 19.29
N GLY A 391 -5.72 -10.16 19.46
CA GLY A 391 -6.81 -11.15 19.54
C GLY A 391 -6.90 -12.02 18.30
N VAL A 392 -6.73 -11.44 17.10
CA VAL A 392 -6.67 -12.19 15.82
C VAL A 392 -5.57 -13.24 15.83
N VAL A 393 -4.39 -12.90 16.37
CA VAL A 393 -3.27 -13.86 16.51
C VAL A 393 -3.66 -15.02 17.41
N PHE A 394 -4.29 -14.74 18.56
CA PHE A 394 -4.75 -15.78 19.47
C PHE A 394 -5.78 -16.70 18.81
N VAL A 395 -6.79 -16.12 18.18
CA VAL A 395 -7.85 -16.87 17.46
C VAL A 395 -7.24 -17.72 16.34
N ALA A 396 -6.34 -17.17 15.54
CA ALA A 396 -5.68 -17.92 14.47
C ALA A 396 -4.85 -19.09 15.00
N ASN A 397 -4.15 -18.91 16.13
CA ASN A 397 -3.36 -19.96 16.75
C ASN A 397 -4.23 -21.10 17.32
N VAL A 398 -5.42 -20.77 17.83
CA VAL A 398 -6.37 -21.76 18.36
C VAL A 398 -7.10 -22.50 17.24
N LEU A 399 -7.64 -21.78 16.25
CA LEU A 399 -8.43 -22.37 15.17
C LEU A 399 -7.60 -23.12 14.14
N VAL A 400 -6.39 -22.62 13.84
CA VAL A 400 -5.49 -23.21 12.83
C VAL A 400 -4.07 -23.34 13.39
N PRO A 401 -3.83 -24.29 14.33
CA PRO A 401 -2.50 -24.48 14.94
C PRO A 401 -1.40 -24.82 13.92
N GLN A 402 -1.78 -25.23 12.73
CA GLN A 402 -0.88 -25.51 11.61
C GLN A 402 -0.08 -24.26 11.21
N VAL A 403 -0.65 -23.05 11.37
CA VAL A 403 0.06 -21.79 11.11
C VAL A 403 1.30 -21.69 12.00
N ALA A 404 1.14 -21.82 13.32
CA ALA A 404 2.28 -21.73 14.25
C ALA A 404 3.32 -22.84 14.05
N ARG A 405 2.88 -24.03 13.62
CA ARG A 405 3.74 -25.22 13.41
C ARG A 405 4.42 -25.26 12.05
N TYR A 406 4.07 -24.36 11.13
CA TYR A 406 4.63 -24.36 9.78
C TYR A 406 6.15 -24.07 9.81
N ARG A 407 6.91 -25.03 9.23
CA ARG A 407 8.38 -24.98 9.10
C ARG A 407 8.81 -25.09 7.64
N ALA A 408 9.85 -24.38 7.26
CA ALA A 408 10.39 -24.39 5.92
C ALA A 408 10.87 -25.80 5.47
N ASP A 409 11.40 -26.59 6.40
CA ASP A 409 11.99 -27.91 6.10
C ASP A 409 10.93 -28.97 5.74
N LEU A 410 9.69 -28.79 6.21
CA LEU A 410 8.59 -29.72 5.91
C LEU A 410 8.03 -29.55 4.50
N ALA A 411 8.23 -28.37 3.90
CA ALA A 411 7.78 -28.10 2.53
C ALA A 411 8.62 -28.82 1.45
N HIS A 412 9.86 -29.19 1.76
CA HIS A 412 10.75 -29.90 0.84
C HIS A 412 10.76 -31.43 1.03
N GLY A 413 10.20 -31.94 2.12
CA GLY A 413 10.17 -33.35 2.45
C GLY A 413 8.95 -34.12 1.96
N ALA A 414 7.92 -33.45 1.44
CA ALA A 414 6.69 -34.06 0.95
C ALA A 414 6.64 -34.31 -0.57
N ALA A 415 7.75 -34.11 -1.27
CA ALA A 415 7.89 -34.40 -2.69
C ALA A 415 8.82 -35.61 -2.89
N VAL A 416 8.36 -36.83 -2.53
CA VAL A 416 8.73 -38.17 -3.08
C VAL A 416 7.85 -39.19 -2.36
N PRO A 417 7.23 -40.18 -3.00
CA PRO A 417 7.58 -40.78 -4.30
C PRO A 417 6.70 -40.40 -5.46
#